data_11523adf67dac893f14d7208ea8b06fa
#
_entry.id   11523adf67dac893f14d7208ea8b06fa
#
_cell.length_a   1.000
_cell.length_b   1.000
_cell.length_c   1.000
_cell.angle_alpha   90.00
_cell.angle_beta   90.00
_cell.angle_gamma   90.00
#
_symmetry.space_group_name_H-M   'P 1'
#
loop_
_entity.id
_entity.type
_entity.pdbx_description
1 polymer ?
#
loop_
_entity_poly.entity_id
_entity_poly.type
_entity_poly.pdbx_seq_one_letter_code
_entity_poly.pdbx_strand_id
1 'polypeptide(L)'
;MSASIRDAGVADLPGILAIYNDAVGNTTAIWNETPVDLANRQAWFDTRARQGYPILVASDAAGEVLGYASYGDWRPFEGFRGTVEHSVYVRDDQRGKGLGVQLLLALIERARAQGLHVMVAAIESGNASSIGLHRRLGFEISGQMPQVGQKFGRWLDLTFMQLNLDPTRSAP
;
A
#
# COMPACT_ATOMS: atom_id res chain seq x y z
N MET A 1 -23.61 -1.48 3.96
CA MET A 1 -23.03 -2.48 4.87
C MET A 1 -21.62 -2.04 5.20
N SER A 2 -21.24 -2.14 6.48
CA SER A 2 -19.92 -1.72 6.96
C SER A 2 -18.89 -2.78 6.59
N ALA A 3 -17.81 -2.40 5.92
CA ALA A 3 -16.67 -3.29 5.71
C ALA A 3 -15.89 -3.45 7.03
N SER A 4 -15.30 -4.62 7.25
CA SER A 4 -14.39 -4.89 8.37
C SER A 4 -12.94 -4.90 7.90
N ILE A 5 -12.04 -4.31 8.70
CA ILE A 5 -10.59 -4.39 8.47
C ILE A 5 -10.02 -5.49 9.37
N ARG A 6 -9.29 -6.43 8.79
CA ARG A 6 -8.68 -7.55 9.50
C ARG A 6 -7.36 -7.99 8.83
N ASP A 7 -6.61 -8.81 9.53
CA ASP A 7 -5.48 -9.49 8.91
C ASP A 7 -5.93 -10.42 7.78
N ALA A 8 -5.18 -10.45 6.70
CA ALA A 8 -5.43 -11.34 5.58
C ALA A 8 -5.02 -12.77 5.92
N GLY A 9 -5.81 -13.72 5.45
CA GLY A 9 -5.46 -15.14 5.41
C GLY A 9 -5.21 -15.62 3.98
N VAL A 10 -4.74 -16.85 3.84
CA VAL A 10 -4.50 -17.47 2.52
C VAL A 10 -5.77 -17.51 1.66
N ALA A 11 -6.94 -17.64 2.29
CA ALA A 11 -8.23 -17.63 1.60
C ALA A 11 -8.56 -16.28 0.93
N ASP A 12 -7.92 -15.18 1.34
CA ASP A 12 -8.12 -13.85 0.74
C ASP A 12 -7.28 -13.63 -0.53
N LEU A 13 -6.28 -14.48 -0.79
CA LEU A 13 -5.35 -14.29 -1.90
C LEU A 13 -6.01 -14.21 -3.28
N PRO A 14 -7.06 -14.97 -3.61
CA PRO A 14 -7.76 -14.78 -4.87
C PRO A 14 -8.37 -13.39 -5.04
N GLY A 15 -8.96 -12.82 -3.98
CA GLY A 15 -9.51 -11.46 -3.98
C GLY A 15 -8.41 -10.40 -4.09
N ILE A 16 -7.31 -10.56 -3.36
CA ILE A 16 -6.12 -9.70 -3.45
C ILE A 16 -5.53 -9.77 -4.88
N LEU A 17 -5.42 -10.95 -5.46
CA LEU A 17 -4.93 -11.16 -6.83
C LEU A 17 -5.78 -10.39 -7.85
N ALA A 18 -7.11 -10.48 -7.74
CA ALA A 18 -8.02 -9.79 -8.65
C ALA A 18 -7.82 -8.27 -8.60
N ILE A 19 -7.72 -7.70 -7.40
CA ILE A 19 -7.49 -6.25 -7.21
C ILE A 19 -6.09 -5.85 -7.74
N TYR A 20 -5.06 -6.64 -7.46
CA TYR A 20 -3.70 -6.39 -7.94
C TYR A 20 -3.66 -6.38 -9.48
N ASN A 21 -4.21 -7.40 -10.12
CA ASN A 21 -4.18 -7.52 -11.58
C ASN A 21 -5.06 -6.47 -12.28
N ASP A 22 -6.16 -6.04 -11.66
CA ASP A 22 -6.92 -4.90 -12.15
C ASP A 22 -6.07 -3.62 -12.13
N ALA A 23 -5.36 -3.36 -11.05
CA ALA A 23 -4.45 -2.21 -10.95
C ALA A 23 -3.30 -2.28 -11.98
N VAL A 24 -2.76 -3.49 -12.22
CA VAL A 24 -1.74 -3.72 -13.26
C VAL A 24 -2.29 -3.43 -14.65
N GLY A 25 -3.48 -3.95 -14.98
CA GLY A 25 -4.05 -3.85 -16.33
C GLY A 25 -4.65 -2.48 -16.66
N ASN A 26 -5.23 -1.80 -15.70
CA ASN A 26 -6.15 -0.69 -15.94
C ASN A 26 -5.74 0.65 -15.30
N THR A 27 -4.67 0.69 -14.51
CA THR A 27 -4.28 1.92 -13.77
C THR A 27 -2.80 2.19 -13.83
N THR A 28 -2.39 3.37 -13.37
CA THR A 28 -1.00 3.74 -13.10
C THR A 28 -0.61 3.63 -11.61
N ALA A 29 -1.45 2.98 -10.81
CA ALA A 29 -1.14 2.73 -9.41
C ALA A 29 -0.02 1.68 -9.23
N ILE A 30 0.07 0.73 -10.16
CA ILE A 30 1.15 -0.25 -10.27
C ILE A 30 1.75 -0.12 -11.66
N TRP A 31 3.07 -0.01 -11.74
CA TRP A 31 3.76 0.23 -13.02
C TRP A 31 4.18 -1.06 -13.75
N ASN A 32 3.83 -2.23 -13.23
CA ASN A 32 3.91 -3.48 -13.98
C ASN A 32 2.83 -3.51 -15.06
N GLU A 33 3.13 -4.17 -16.18
CA GLU A 33 2.20 -4.33 -17.31
C GLU A 33 1.73 -5.78 -17.46
N THR A 34 2.42 -6.73 -16.82
CA THR A 34 2.09 -8.16 -16.89
C THR A 34 1.36 -8.60 -15.63
N PRO A 35 0.13 -9.14 -15.74
CA PRO A 35 -0.57 -9.75 -14.61
C PRO A 35 0.22 -10.90 -14.01
N VAL A 36 0.01 -11.14 -12.72
CA VAL A 36 0.64 -12.24 -11.99
C VAL A 36 -0.39 -13.34 -11.70
N ASP A 37 0.10 -14.49 -11.24
CA ASP A 37 -0.73 -15.62 -10.84
C ASP A 37 -0.86 -15.76 -9.31
N LEU A 38 -1.64 -16.74 -8.86
CA LEU A 38 -1.86 -16.99 -7.45
C LEU A 38 -0.58 -17.41 -6.73
N ALA A 39 0.32 -18.13 -7.39
CA ALA A 39 1.60 -18.54 -6.82
C ALA A 39 2.48 -17.33 -6.49
N ASN A 40 2.46 -16.31 -7.35
CA ASN A 40 3.15 -15.04 -7.09
C ASN A 40 2.58 -14.35 -5.83
N ARG A 41 1.27 -14.32 -5.66
CA ARG A 41 0.64 -13.71 -4.47
C ARG A 41 0.89 -14.53 -3.20
N GLN A 42 0.94 -15.85 -3.30
CA GLN A 42 1.33 -16.72 -2.19
C GLN A 42 2.77 -16.43 -1.75
N ALA A 43 3.70 -16.36 -2.68
CA ALA A 43 5.11 -16.04 -2.39
C ALA A 43 5.27 -14.65 -1.72
N TRP A 44 4.51 -13.67 -2.17
CA TRP A 44 4.46 -12.34 -1.55
C TRP A 44 3.89 -12.42 -0.12
N PHE A 45 2.80 -13.14 0.08
CA PHE A 45 2.18 -13.35 1.40
C PHE A 45 3.16 -13.99 2.38
N ASP A 46 3.82 -15.07 1.95
CA ASP A 46 4.81 -15.78 2.76
C ASP A 46 6.02 -14.89 3.11
N THR A 47 6.42 -14.02 2.17
CA THR A 47 7.51 -13.07 2.39
C THR A 47 7.14 -12.04 3.46
N ARG A 48 5.91 -11.48 3.42
CA ARG A 48 5.43 -10.56 4.45
C ARG A 48 5.37 -11.23 5.83
N ALA A 49 4.90 -12.48 5.89
CA ALA A 49 4.87 -13.27 7.11
C ALA A 49 6.27 -13.46 7.71
N ARG A 50 7.26 -13.83 6.89
CA ARG A 50 8.66 -13.97 7.33
C ARG A 50 9.27 -12.66 7.82
N GLN A 51 8.92 -11.54 7.21
CA GLN A 51 9.36 -10.20 7.62
C GLN A 51 8.62 -9.68 8.87
N GLY A 52 7.55 -10.34 9.30
CA GLY A 52 6.68 -9.87 10.38
C GLY A 52 5.83 -8.66 10.00
N TYR A 53 5.63 -8.39 8.71
CA TYR A 53 4.83 -7.28 8.21
C TYR A 53 3.38 -7.69 7.95
N PRO A 54 2.39 -6.85 8.29
CA PRO A 54 0.98 -7.18 8.11
C PRO A 54 0.56 -7.10 6.65
N ILE A 55 -0.43 -7.92 6.32
CA ILE A 55 -1.30 -7.72 5.17
C ILE A 55 -2.71 -7.56 5.73
N LEU A 56 -3.34 -6.42 5.48
CA LEU A 56 -4.69 -6.13 5.91
C LEU A 56 -5.66 -6.20 4.74
N VAL A 57 -6.85 -6.71 4.98
CA VAL A 57 -7.95 -6.68 4.01
C VAL A 57 -9.14 -5.92 4.58
N ALA A 58 -9.84 -5.19 3.72
CA ALA A 58 -11.20 -4.75 3.92
C ALA A 58 -12.12 -5.80 3.31
N SER A 59 -13.02 -6.38 4.08
CA SER A 59 -13.97 -7.38 3.60
C SER A 59 -15.40 -7.02 3.96
N ASP A 60 -16.35 -7.45 3.13
CA ASP A 60 -17.77 -7.33 3.43
C ASP A 60 -18.27 -8.45 4.36
N ALA A 61 -19.59 -8.47 4.62
CA ALA A 61 -20.21 -9.48 5.48
C ALA A 61 -20.18 -10.91 4.89
N ALA A 62 -20.01 -11.03 3.58
CA ALA A 62 -19.85 -12.32 2.90
C ALA A 62 -18.39 -12.80 2.89
N GLY A 63 -17.46 -11.97 3.36
CA GLY A 63 -16.03 -12.25 3.36
C GLY A 63 -15.31 -11.89 2.06
N GLU A 64 -15.99 -11.24 1.10
CA GLU A 64 -15.34 -10.78 -0.12
C GLU A 64 -14.33 -9.66 0.15
N VAL A 65 -13.17 -9.74 -0.48
CA VAL A 65 -12.12 -8.73 -0.38
C VAL A 65 -12.49 -7.50 -1.22
N LEU A 66 -12.63 -6.37 -0.56
CA LEU A 66 -12.96 -5.08 -1.16
C LEU A 66 -11.74 -4.17 -1.37
N GLY A 67 -10.67 -4.46 -0.66
CA GLY A 67 -9.40 -3.75 -0.74
C GLY A 67 -8.37 -4.40 0.18
N TYR A 68 -7.11 -4.05 0.00
CA TYR A 68 -6.04 -4.54 0.85
C TYR A 68 -4.92 -3.52 0.99
N ALA A 69 -4.12 -3.68 2.04
CA ALA A 69 -2.95 -2.86 2.30
C ALA A 69 -1.84 -3.68 2.96
N SER A 70 -0.60 -3.31 2.70
CA SER A 70 0.59 -3.90 3.33
C SER A 70 1.73 -2.90 3.31
N TYR A 71 2.79 -3.16 4.04
CA TYR A 71 4.06 -2.49 3.87
C TYR A 71 5.22 -3.49 3.82
N GLY A 72 6.33 -3.06 3.27
CA GLY A 72 7.58 -3.78 3.19
C GLY A 72 8.77 -2.87 3.45
N ASP A 73 9.97 -3.42 3.43
CA ASP A 73 11.19 -2.64 3.57
C ASP A 73 11.27 -1.54 2.50
N TRP A 74 11.65 -0.34 2.91
CA TRP A 74 11.93 0.77 1.99
C TRP A 74 13.15 0.46 1.11
N ARG A 75 14.24 0.06 1.74
CA ARG A 75 15.51 -0.28 1.09
C ARG A 75 16.16 -1.46 1.81
N PRO A 76 16.99 -2.28 1.12
CA PRO A 76 17.56 -3.50 1.69
C PRO A 76 18.75 -3.27 2.63
N PHE A 77 19.11 -2.02 2.94
CA PHE A 77 20.24 -1.70 3.80
C PHE A 77 19.80 -1.52 5.26
N GLU A 78 20.58 -2.00 6.21
CA GLU A 78 20.27 -2.00 7.64
C GLU A 78 19.93 -0.62 8.21
N GLY A 79 20.52 0.44 7.67
CA GLY A 79 20.23 1.83 8.06
C GLY A 79 18.78 2.24 7.84
N PHE A 80 18.05 1.55 6.96
CA PHE A 80 16.62 1.81 6.68
C PHE A 80 15.65 0.91 7.45
N ARG A 81 16.12 0.11 8.42
CA ARG A 81 15.29 -0.85 9.16
C ARG A 81 14.08 -0.26 9.90
N GLY A 82 14.06 1.04 10.14
CA GLY A 82 12.94 1.77 10.73
C GLY A 82 11.99 2.39 9.70
N THR A 83 12.25 2.21 8.41
CA THR A 83 11.48 2.82 7.31
C THR A 83 10.81 1.75 6.47
N VAL A 84 9.52 1.91 6.23
CA VAL A 84 8.72 1.01 5.39
C VAL A 84 8.04 1.78 4.27
N GLU A 85 7.80 1.09 3.16
CA GLU A 85 6.95 1.58 2.07
C GLU A 85 5.64 0.78 2.06
N HIS A 86 4.52 1.49 2.06
CA HIS A 86 3.21 0.85 2.02
C HIS A 86 2.64 0.80 0.60
N SER A 87 1.65 -0.08 0.45
CA SER A 87 0.73 -0.13 -0.68
C SER A 87 -0.69 -0.23 -0.16
N VAL A 88 -1.64 0.45 -0.81
CA VAL A 88 -3.06 0.36 -0.52
C VAL A 88 -3.84 0.35 -1.84
N TYR A 89 -4.69 -0.64 -2.02
CA TYR A 89 -5.52 -0.80 -3.22
C TYR A 89 -6.94 -1.14 -2.83
N VAL A 90 -7.89 -0.47 -3.48
CA VAL A 90 -9.32 -0.67 -3.28
C VAL A 90 -9.94 -1.08 -4.62
N ARG A 91 -10.79 -2.10 -4.58
CA ARG A 91 -11.55 -2.57 -5.74
C ARG A 91 -12.29 -1.39 -6.39
N ASP A 92 -12.31 -1.35 -7.71
CA ASP A 92 -12.77 -0.18 -8.47
C ASP A 92 -14.20 0.25 -8.08
N ASP A 93 -15.13 -0.70 -8.00
CA ASP A 93 -16.52 -0.46 -7.60
C ASP A 93 -16.73 -0.05 -6.13
N GLN A 94 -15.66 -0.10 -5.33
CA GLN A 94 -15.66 0.26 -3.90
C GLN A 94 -14.89 1.55 -3.59
N ARG A 95 -14.34 2.20 -4.59
CA ARG A 95 -13.66 3.50 -4.43
C ARG A 95 -14.62 4.60 -4.00
N GLY A 96 -14.10 5.64 -3.37
CA GLY A 96 -14.89 6.76 -2.86
C GLY A 96 -15.70 6.50 -1.60
N LYS A 97 -15.66 5.27 -1.05
CA LYS A 97 -16.40 4.87 0.17
C LYS A 97 -15.55 4.92 1.46
N GLY A 98 -14.37 5.50 1.39
CA GLY A 98 -13.48 5.65 2.57
C GLY A 98 -12.65 4.43 2.93
N LEU A 99 -12.72 3.31 2.18
CA LEU A 99 -11.98 2.08 2.50
C LEU A 99 -10.47 2.27 2.48
N GLY A 100 -9.94 3.06 1.55
CA GLY A 100 -8.51 3.35 1.48
C GLY A 100 -8.01 4.08 2.73
N VAL A 101 -8.79 5.01 3.26
CA VAL A 101 -8.48 5.71 4.52
C VAL A 101 -8.48 4.73 5.68
N GLN A 102 -9.49 3.87 5.80
CA GLN A 102 -9.61 2.90 6.89
C GLN A 102 -8.45 1.89 6.87
N LEU A 103 -8.11 1.36 5.70
CA LEU A 103 -6.96 0.45 5.51
C LEU A 103 -5.66 1.13 5.90
N LEU A 104 -5.43 2.36 5.44
CA LEU A 104 -4.18 3.06 5.70
C LEU A 104 -4.06 3.48 7.18
N LEU A 105 -5.15 3.91 7.83
CA LEU A 105 -5.15 4.17 9.26
C LEU A 105 -4.79 2.92 10.07
N ALA A 106 -5.42 1.79 9.76
CA ALA A 106 -5.10 0.53 10.43
C ALA A 106 -3.64 0.11 10.21
N LEU A 107 -3.12 0.34 9.01
CA LEU A 107 -1.73 0.04 8.67
C LEU A 107 -0.73 0.94 9.43
N ILE A 108 -1.04 2.23 9.56
CA ILE A 108 -0.26 3.20 10.36
C ILE A 108 -0.20 2.76 11.82
N GLU A 109 -1.32 2.35 12.42
CA GLU A 109 -1.36 1.85 13.80
C GLU A 109 -0.50 0.60 13.98
N ARG A 110 -0.53 -0.33 13.01
CA ARG A 110 0.36 -1.50 13.03
C ARG A 110 1.84 -1.12 12.97
N ALA A 111 2.19 -0.17 12.12
CA ALA A 111 3.57 0.31 11.99
C ALA A 111 4.06 0.99 13.27
N ARG A 112 3.22 1.80 13.91
CA ARG A 112 3.50 2.39 15.22
C ARG A 112 3.71 1.34 16.31
N ALA A 113 2.82 0.35 16.38
CA ALA A 113 2.92 -0.74 17.34
C ALA A 113 4.20 -1.58 17.17
N GLN A 114 4.73 -1.67 15.97
CA GLN A 114 6.01 -2.33 15.66
C GLN A 114 7.23 -1.42 15.93
N GLY A 115 7.04 -0.18 16.35
CA GLY A 115 8.13 0.76 16.62
C GLY A 115 8.83 1.27 15.36
N LEU A 116 8.19 1.19 14.18
CA LEU A 116 8.71 1.78 12.96
C LEU A 116 8.70 3.31 13.05
N HIS A 117 9.59 3.97 12.32
CA HIS A 117 9.80 5.41 12.43
C HIS A 117 9.20 6.19 11.28
N VAL A 118 9.35 5.73 10.04
CA VAL A 118 8.84 6.40 8.84
C VAL A 118 8.07 5.44 7.95
N MET A 119 6.93 5.89 7.46
CA MET A 119 6.19 5.22 6.39
C MET A 119 6.26 6.07 5.12
N VAL A 120 6.68 5.44 4.02
CA VAL A 120 6.80 6.06 2.70
C VAL A 120 5.64 5.63 1.82
N ALA A 121 5.12 6.57 1.04
CA ALA A 121 4.20 6.34 -0.06
C ALA A 121 4.87 6.74 -1.38
N ALA A 122 4.82 5.86 -2.38
CA ALA A 122 5.26 6.14 -3.74
C ALA A 122 4.02 6.21 -4.63
N ILE A 123 3.73 7.39 -5.17
CA ILE A 123 2.48 7.70 -5.85
C ILE A 123 2.77 8.27 -7.23
N GLU A 124 2.09 7.77 -8.28
CA GLU A 124 2.15 8.41 -9.60
C GLU A 124 1.66 9.86 -9.45
N SER A 125 2.45 10.82 -9.94
CA SER A 125 2.26 12.26 -9.64
C SER A 125 0.94 12.82 -10.15
N GLY A 126 0.31 12.21 -11.14
CA GLY A 126 -1.02 12.57 -11.65
C GLY A 126 -2.18 12.07 -10.77
N ASN A 127 -1.92 11.20 -9.79
CA ASN A 127 -2.94 10.64 -8.92
C ASN A 127 -3.28 11.60 -7.77
N ALA A 128 -3.98 12.68 -8.09
CA ALA A 128 -4.36 13.72 -7.13
C ALA A 128 -5.24 13.17 -5.98
N SER A 129 -6.06 12.17 -6.25
CA SER A 129 -6.90 11.53 -5.22
C SER A 129 -6.07 10.83 -4.15
N SER A 130 -5.07 10.05 -4.56
CA SER A 130 -4.15 9.37 -3.64
C SER A 130 -3.28 10.39 -2.87
N ILE A 131 -2.72 11.39 -3.54
CA ILE A 131 -1.93 12.45 -2.88
C ILE A 131 -2.79 13.17 -1.84
N GLY A 132 -4.03 13.52 -2.19
CA GLY A 132 -4.96 14.17 -1.27
C GLY A 132 -5.33 13.31 -0.06
N LEU A 133 -5.52 11.99 -0.28
CA LEU A 133 -5.77 11.04 0.80
C LEU A 133 -4.59 11.00 1.79
N HIS A 134 -3.37 10.86 1.28
CA HIS A 134 -2.17 10.81 2.10
C HIS A 134 -1.94 12.11 2.89
N ARG A 135 -2.15 13.27 2.25
CA ARG A 135 -2.08 14.57 2.96
C ARG A 135 -3.03 14.66 4.15
N ARG A 136 -4.27 14.20 3.99
CA ARG A 136 -5.26 14.17 5.10
C ARG A 136 -4.83 13.29 6.27
N LEU A 137 -3.98 12.29 6.02
CA LEU A 137 -3.43 11.40 7.04
C LEU A 137 -2.06 11.85 7.58
N GLY A 138 -1.61 13.06 7.21
CA GLY A 138 -0.38 13.66 7.73
C GLY A 138 0.89 13.34 6.93
N PHE A 139 0.77 12.69 5.78
CA PHE A 139 1.92 12.52 4.89
C PHE A 139 2.28 13.85 4.22
N GLU A 140 3.57 14.10 4.09
CA GLU A 140 4.14 15.26 3.40
C GLU A 140 4.94 14.83 2.17
N ILE A 141 4.94 15.65 1.13
CA ILE A 141 5.76 15.40 -0.06
C ILE A 141 7.23 15.55 0.33
N SER A 142 8.00 14.50 0.14
CA SER A 142 9.45 14.46 0.42
C SER A 142 10.32 14.47 -0.85
N GLY A 143 9.75 14.22 -2.01
CA GLY A 143 10.47 14.30 -3.27
C GLY A 143 9.58 14.01 -4.47
N GLN A 144 10.06 14.46 -5.64
CA GLN A 144 9.43 14.18 -6.92
C GLN A 144 10.50 13.79 -7.93
N MET A 145 10.20 12.79 -8.73
CA MET A 145 11.11 12.26 -9.77
C MET A 145 10.37 12.24 -11.10
N PRO A 146 10.65 13.22 -11.98
CA PRO A 146 10.01 13.25 -13.29
C PRO A 146 10.54 12.14 -14.20
N GLN A 147 9.64 11.56 -14.99
CA GLN A 147 9.92 10.59 -16.04
C GLN A 147 10.72 9.35 -15.61
N VAL A 148 10.56 8.91 -14.35
CA VAL A 148 11.29 7.74 -13.83
C VAL A 148 10.63 6.41 -14.16
N GLY A 149 9.39 6.43 -14.62
CA GLY A 149 8.65 5.23 -15.00
C GLY A 149 8.03 5.35 -16.39
N GLN A 150 7.58 4.22 -16.90
CA GLN A 150 6.89 4.12 -18.18
C GLN A 150 5.73 3.13 -18.04
N LYS A 151 4.56 3.51 -18.53
CA LYS A 151 3.41 2.63 -18.68
C LYS A 151 2.43 3.18 -19.71
N PHE A 152 1.73 2.30 -20.42
CA PHE A 152 0.74 2.68 -21.45
C PHE A 152 1.32 3.64 -22.50
N GLY A 153 2.58 3.45 -22.89
CA GLY A 153 3.27 4.24 -23.91
C GLY A 153 3.62 5.67 -23.50
N ARG A 154 3.62 6.00 -22.21
CA ARG A 154 3.96 7.34 -21.71
C ARG A 154 4.92 7.30 -20.53
N TRP A 155 5.69 8.37 -20.36
CA TRP A 155 6.51 8.58 -19.17
C TRP A 155 5.63 8.92 -17.97
N LEU A 156 6.02 8.43 -16.80
CA LEU A 156 5.33 8.68 -15.53
C LEU A 156 6.27 9.33 -14.53
N ASP A 157 5.74 10.31 -13.83
CA ASP A 157 6.42 11.00 -12.74
C ASP A 157 6.03 10.35 -11.41
N LEU A 158 6.99 10.24 -10.48
CA LEU A 158 6.80 9.68 -9.17
C LEU A 158 6.87 10.75 -8.09
N THR A 159 5.89 10.76 -7.21
CA THR A 159 5.87 11.57 -6.00
C THR A 159 6.07 10.67 -4.79
N PHE A 160 7.11 10.94 -4.00
CA PHE A 160 7.29 10.35 -2.69
C PHE A 160 6.63 11.20 -1.63
N MET A 161 5.87 10.56 -0.76
CA MET A 161 5.34 11.16 0.45
C MET A 161 5.79 10.35 1.66
N GLN A 162 5.96 10.98 2.81
CA GLN A 162 6.35 10.29 4.03
C GLN A 162 5.56 10.75 5.23
N LEU A 163 5.35 9.83 6.16
CA LEU A 163 4.77 10.08 7.47
C LEU A 163 5.79 9.68 8.53
N ASN A 164 6.14 10.62 9.42
CA ASN A 164 6.83 10.28 10.65
C ASN A 164 5.82 9.65 11.61
N LEU A 165 6.04 8.37 11.94
CA LEU A 165 5.12 7.58 12.74
C LEU A 165 5.15 7.94 14.23
N ASP A 166 6.31 8.43 14.72
CA ASP A 166 6.50 8.91 16.09
C ASP A 166 7.45 10.12 16.10
N PRO A 167 6.90 11.35 15.94
CA PRO A 167 7.71 12.56 15.92
C PRO A 167 8.35 12.90 17.26
N THR A 168 7.98 12.22 18.34
CA THR A 168 8.54 12.45 19.68
C THR A 168 9.78 11.61 19.96
N ARG A 169 10.03 10.59 19.13
CA ARG A 169 11.15 9.67 19.29
C ARG A 169 12.46 10.31 18.85
N SER A 170 13.40 10.42 19.78
CA SER A 170 14.79 10.80 19.46
C SER A 170 15.51 9.70 18.67
N ALA A 171 16.55 10.09 17.95
CA ALA A 171 17.43 9.14 17.28
C ALA A 171 18.06 8.18 18.32
N PRO A 172 18.30 6.92 17.95
CA PRO A 172 18.94 5.93 18.80
C PRO A 172 20.40 6.27 19.11
#